data_5187f764122cd66f620de796ca7b8dd1
#
_entry.id   5187f764122cd66f620de796ca7b8dd1
#
_cell.length_a   1.000
_cell.length_b   1.000
_cell.length_c   1.000
_cell.angle_alpha   90.00
_cell.angle_beta   90.00
_cell.angle_gamma   90.00
#
_symmetry.space_group_name_H-M   'P 1'
#
loop_
_entity.id
_entity.type
_entity.pdbx_description
1 polymer ?
#
loop_
_entity_poly.entity_id
_entity_poly.type
_entity_poly.pdbx_seq_one_letter_code
_entity_poly.pdbx_strand_id
1 'polypeptide(L)'
;VQAKKKIAWIHTDYSAIQVDKERELKVWGRYDYIASISENVTQTFLQVFPEVKEKIFLIENILSPAFVREQAVLLDVSDEMKILEGEIRLCSVGRFSFAKNFDNVPLICKSIVEKGIRVKWFLIGFGGDEQLIRDRITEAKMEDYVFLLGKKENPYPYMKTCDIYIQPSRYEGKAVTVREAQMLCKPVVITNFPTACSQLTDGVDGIIVPLENEACAEGIVKVIKDHELRQSLIAYLQAHDYGNEVEVEKIYHLK
;
A
#
# COMPACT_ATOMS: atom_id res chain seq x y z
N VAL A 1 9.88 14.55 -26.21
CA VAL A 1 10.23 15.58 -25.24
C VAL A 1 11.65 16.02 -25.51
N GLN A 2 11.86 17.32 -25.74
CA GLN A 2 13.20 17.89 -25.81
C GLN A 2 13.66 18.22 -24.39
N ALA A 3 14.51 17.37 -23.83
CA ALA A 3 15.11 17.55 -22.51
C ALA A 3 16.62 17.29 -22.60
N LYS A 4 17.42 18.03 -21.79
CA LYS A 4 18.88 17.84 -21.74
C LYS A 4 19.24 16.47 -21.17
N LYS A 5 18.46 15.99 -20.20
CA LYS A 5 18.59 14.70 -19.53
C LYS A 5 17.21 14.05 -19.38
N LYS A 6 17.17 12.72 -19.45
CA LYS A 6 15.95 11.93 -19.31
C LYS A 6 16.16 10.88 -18.24
N ILE A 7 15.26 10.86 -17.27
CA ILE A 7 15.24 9.86 -16.19
C ILE A 7 14.00 9.01 -16.37
N ALA A 8 14.13 7.68 -16.32
CA ALA A 8 13.01 6.77 -16.22
C ALA A 8 12.93 6.21 -14.79
N TRP A 9 11.73 5.92 -14.31
CA TRP A 9 11.49 5.31 -13.00
C TRP A 9 10.99 3.89 -13.16
N ILE A 10 11.57 2.95 -12.40
CA ILE A 10 11.12 1.56 -12.32
C ILE A 10 10.27 1.43 -11.05
N HIS A 11 8.97 1.15 -11.23
CA HIS A 11 8.01 0.95 -10.14
C HIS A 11 7.56 -0.51 -9.99
N THR A 12 8.06 -1.42 -10.83
CA THR A 12 7.61 -2.81 -10.92
C THR A 12 8.74 -3.77 -10.57
N ASP A 13 8.43 -4.83 -9.84
CA ASP A 13 9.33 -5.95 -9.66
C ASP A 13 9.36 -6.81 -10.94
N TYR A 14 10.53 -6.88 -11.57
CA TYR A 14 10.74 -7.57 -12.83
C TYR A 14 10.73 -9.11 -12.71
N SER A 15 10.80 -9.64 -11.51
CA SER A 15 10.57 -11.08 -11.28
C SER A 15 9.11 -11.51 -11.43
N ALA A 16 8.17 -10.55 -11.33
CA ALA A 16 6.74 -10.79 -11.33
C ALA A 16 6.05 -10.54 -12.70
N ILE A 17 6.81 -10.17 -13.74
CA ILE A 17 6.25 -9.83 -15.06
C ILE A 17 6.95 -10.58 -16.19
N GLN A 18 6.20 -10.80 -17.30
CA GLN A 18 6.80 -11.28 -18.54
C GLN A 18 7.39 -10.10 -19.32
N VAL A 19 8.62 -10.25 -19.80
CA VAL A 19 9.41 -9.19 -20.41
C VAL A 19 9.81 -9.55 -21.83
N ASP A 20 9.55 -8.65 -22.78
CA ASP A 20 10.19 -8.66 -24.10
C ASP A 20 11.53 -7.92 -24.00
N LYS A 21 12.60 -8.68 -23.69
CA LYS A 21 13.92 -8.13 -23.39
C LYS A 21 14.47 -7.24 -24.51
N GLU A 22 14.34 -7.65 -25.76
CA GLU A 22 14.91 -6.88 -26.90
C GLU A 22 14.20 -5.54 -27.09
N ARG A 23 12.89 -5.56 -26.99
CA ARG A 23 12.06 -4.36 -27.13
C ARG A 23 12.30 -3.40 -25.97
N GLU A 24 12.28 -3.89 -24.74
CA GLU A 24 12.44 -3.05 -23.56
C GLU A 24 13.85 -2.50 -23.41
N LEU A 25 14.89 -3.26 -23.73
CA LEU A 25 16.26 -2.78 -23.70
C LEU A 25 16.46 -1.56 -24.65
N LYS A 26 15.81 -1.57 -25.82
CA LYS A 26 15.82 -0.42 -26.72
C LYS A 26 15.14 0.81 -26.12
N VAL A 27 14.15 0.62 -25.24
CA VAL A 27 13.47 1.70 -24.52
C VAL A 27 14.35 2.23 -23.40
N TRP A 28 14.84 1.34 -22.52
CA TRP A 28 15.71 1.70 -21.39
C TRP A 28 17.01 2.36 -21.83
N GLY A 29 17.59 1.91 -22.95
CA GLY A 29 18.79 2.49 -23.53
C GLY A 29 18.68 3.97 -23.93
N ARG A 30 17.45 4.49 -24.14
CA ARG A 30 17.20 5.91 -24.54
C ARG A 30 17.20 6.90 -23.38
N TYR A 31 17.24 6.40 -22.13
CA TYR A 31 17.32 7.24 -20.95
C TYR A 31 18.76 7.43 -20.51
N ASP A 32 19.05 8.60 -19.98
CA ASP A 32 20.38 8.92 -19.44
C ASP A 32 20.56 8.24 -18.08
N TYR A 33 19.49 8.22 -17.27
CA TYR A 33 19.44 7.62 -15.95
C TYR A 33 18.18 6.79 -15.76
N ILE A 34 18.27 5.78 -14.90
CA ILE A 34 17.16 4.91 -14.53
C ILE A 34 17.08 4.91 -13.00
N ALA A 35 16.01 5.48 -12.44
CA ALA A 35 15.76 5.46 -11.01
C ALA A 35 15.03 4.16 -10.63
N SER A 36 15.54 3.46 -9.63
CA SER A 36 14.91 2.30 -9.02
C SER A 36 14.45 2.64 -7.61
N ILE A 37 13.24 2.21 -7.24
CA ILE A 37 12.59 2.59 -5.97
C ILE A 37 13.03 1.76 -4.76
N SER A 38 13.78 0.67 -4.97
CA SER A 38 14.32 -0.17 -3.89
C SER A 38 15.47 -1.04 -4.39
N GLU A 39 16.30 -1.53 -3.48
CA GLU A 39 17.37 -2.46 -3.81
C GLU A 39 16.86 -3.75 -4.46
N ASN A 40 15.73 -4.29 -3.97
CA ASN A 40 15.13 -5.49 -4.55
C ASN A 40 14.70 -5.25 -6.00
N VAL A 41 14.02 -4.13 -6.29
CA VAL A 41 13.64 -3.76 -7.66
C VAL A 41 14.88 -3.55 -8.53
N THR A 42 15.95 -2.97 -8.00
CA THR A 42 17.24 -2.85 -8.70
C THR A 42 17.80 -4.22 -9.08
N GLN A 43 17.84 -5.16 -8.12
CA GLN A 43 18.38 -6.50 -8.34
C GLN A 43 17.58 -7.29 -9.37
N THR A 44 16.24 -7.35 -9.23
CA THR A 44 15.38 -8.08 -10.16
C THR A 44 15.42 -7.50 -11.57
N PHE A 45 15.49 -6.17 -11.69
CA PHE A 45 15.64 -5.49 -12.97
C PHE A 45 17.00 -5.79 -13.63
N LEU A 46 18.11 -5.75 -12.87
CA LEU A 46 19.44 -6.03 -13.39
C LEU A 46 19.68 -7.51 -13.75
N GLN A 47 18.91 -8.44 -13.19
CA GLN A 47 18.91 -9.84 -13.66
C GLN A 47 18.40 -9.93 -15.10
N VAL A 48 17.47 -9.07 -15.51
CA VAL A 48 16.93 -9.02 -16.87
C VAL A 48 17.78 -8.13 -17.79
N PHE A 49 18.20 -6.96 -17.31
CA PHE A 49 18.90 -5.92 -18.07
C PHE A 49 20.24 -5.52 -17.46
N PRO A 50 21.23 -6.44 -17.40
CA PRO A 50 22.55 -6.12 -16.86
C PRO A 50 23.29 -5.04 -17.69
N GLU A 51 22.88 -4.84 -18.94
CA GLU A 51 23.48 -3.90 -19.89
C GLU A 51 23.31 -2.43 -19.49
N VAL A 52 22.33 -2.11 -18.63
CA VAL A 52 22.04 -0.73 -18.20
C VAL A 52 22.49 -0.45 -16.75
N LYS A 53 23.32 -1.31 -16.16
CA LYS A 53 23.79 -1.21 -14.77
C LYS A 53 24.35 0.17 -14.42
N GLU A 54 25.17 0.75 -15.30
CA GLU A 54 25.83 2.05 -15.06
C GLU A 54 24.86 3.24 -15.07
N LYS A 55 23.61 3.03 -15.52
CA LYS A 55 22.58 4.07 -15.57
C LYS A 55 21.62 4.02 -14.39
N ILE A 56 21.68 2.95 -13.56
CA ILE A 56 20.74 2.75 -12.45
C ILE A 56 21.21 3.48 -11.20
N PHE A 57 20.26 4.17 -10.57
CA PHE A 57 20.41 4.84 -9.29
C PHE A 57 19.24 4.50 -8.37
N LEU A 58 19.53 4.23 -7.10
CA LEU A 58 18.52 4.03 -6.09
C LEU A 58 17.96 5.39 -5.66
N ILE A 59 16.74 5.68 -6.11
CA ILE A 59 15.99 6.88 -5.75
C ILE A 59 14.58 6.42 -5.39
N GLU A 60 14.25 6.43 -4.11
CA GLU A 60 12.95 6.00 -3.63
C GLU A 60 11.81 6.93 -4.08
N ASN A 61 10.55 6.47 -3.98
CA ASN A 61 9.41 7.35 -4.16
C ASN A 61 9.46 8.46 -3.10
N ILE A 62 9.40 9.69 -3.55
CA ILE A 62 9.47 10.85 -2.66
C ILE A 62 8.14 11.00 -1.94
N LEU A 63 8.18 11.03 -0.62
CA LEU A 63 7.03 11.13 0.26
C LEU A 63 7.21 12.31 1.21
N SER A 64 6.19 13.19 1.26
CA SER A 64 6.16 14.34 2.16
C SER A 64 5.06 14.16 3.21
N PRO A 65 5.41 13.97 4.50
CA PRO A 65 4.44 13.90 5.58
C PRO A 65 3.60 15.17 5.70
N ALA A 66 4.20 16.33 5.44
CA ALA A 66 3.49 17.62 5.44
C ALA A 66 2.36 17.62 4.40
N PHE A 67 2.67 17.21 3.16
CA PHE A 67 1.68 17.11 2.09
C PHE A 67 0.56 16.11 2.42
N VAL A 68 0.91 14.91 2.89
CA VAL A 68 -0.06 13.87 3.22
C VAL A 68 -1.02 14.35 4.32
N ARG A 69 -0.49 14.98 5.38
CA ARG A 69 -1.29 15.49 6.50
C ARG A 69 -2.18 16.66 6.08
N GLU A 70 -1.68 17.56 5.23
CA GLU A 70 -2.46 18.68 4.69
C GLU A 70 -3.63 18.17 3.83
N GLN A 71 -3.36 17.26 2.91
CA GLN A 71 -4.38 16.66 2.04
C GLN A 71 -5.44 15.88 2.82
N ALA A 72 -5.06 15.27 3.94
CA ALA A 72 -5.95 14.44 4.75
C ALA A 72 -7.04 15.24 5.50
N VAL A 73 -6.95 16.56 5.55
CA VAL A 73 -7.94 17.42 6.23
C VAL A 73 -8.82 18.23 5.28
N LEU A 74 -8.60 18.11 3.96
CA LEU A 74 -9.30 18.93 2.98
C LEU A 74 -10.77 18.54 2.78
N LEU A 75 -11.14 17.30 3.10
CA LEU A 75 -12.50 16.77 2.90
C LEU A 75 -12.99 16.04 4.15
N ASP A 76 -14.25 16.25 4.50
CA ASP A 76 -14.95 15.38 5.43
C ASP A 76 -15.58 14.22 4.65
N VAL A 77 -15.20 13.00 4.97
CA VAL A 77 -15.65 11.76 4.31
C VAL A 77 -16.48 10.89 5.26
N SER A 78 -16.89 11.42 6.41
CA SER A 78 -17.64 10.68 7.43
C SER A 78 -18.95 10.11 6.90
N ASP A 79 -19.59 10.81 5.96
CA ASP A 79 -20.82 10.35 5.31
C ASP A 79 -20.59 9.16 4.35
N GLU A 80 -19.43 9.10 3.68
CA GLU A 80 -19.08 7.97 2.82
C GLU A 80 -18.55 6.76 3.61
N MET A 81 -18.03 6.99 4.81
CA MET A 81 -17.49 5.96 5.70
C MET A 81 -18.33 5.80 6.97
N LYS A 82 -19.67 5.82 6.82
CA LYS A 82 -20.61 5.70 7.96
C LYS A 82 -20.47 4.37 8.67
N ILE A 83 -20.38 4.46 10.01
CA ILE A 83 -20.44 3.31 10.92
C ILE A 83 -21.46 3.57 12.02
N LEU A 84 -21.92 2.50 12.66
CA LEU A 84 -22.69 2.56 13.89
C LEU A 84 -21.76 2.63 15.11
N GLU A 85 -22.30 3.02 16.25
CA GLU A 85 -21.54 3.02 17.51
C GLU A 85 -20.97 1.62 17.82
N GLY A 86 -19.68 1.58 18.13
CA GLY A 86 -18.96 0.34 18.42
C GLY A 86 -18.51 -0.47 17.19
N GLU A 87 -18.71 0.04 15.98
CA GLU A 87 -18.08 -0.50 14.76
C GLU A 87 -16.69 0.08 14.54
N ILE A 88 -15.83 -0.68 13.88
CA ILE A 88 -14.46 -0.30 13.53
C ILE A 88 -14.37 -0.06 12.02
N ARG A 89 -13.78 1.07 11.62
CA ARG A 89 -13.49 1.37 10.21
C ARG A 89 -12.14 0.77 9.81
N LEU A 90 -12.19 -0.20 8.91
CA LEU A 90 -11.01 -0.70 8.20
C LEU A 90 -10.92 -0.01 6.83
N CYS A 91 -9.72 0.33 6.38
CA CYS A 91 -9.51 0.97 5.09
C CYS A 91 -8.34 0.32 4.34
N SER A 92 -8.51 0.14 3.04
CA SER A 92 -7.44 -0.27 2.12
C SER A 92 -7.48 0.61 0.87
N VAL A 93 -6.31 1.02 0.39
CA VAL A 93 -6.16 1.86 -0.80
C VAL A 93 -5.25 1.18 -1.80
N GLY A 94 -5.69 1.04 -3.05
CA GLY A 94 -4.85 0.47 -4.10
C GLY A 94 -5.59 0.14 -5.38
N ARG A 95 -4.82 -0.32 -6.37
CA ARG A 95 -5.40 -0.82 -7.63
C ARG A 95 -6.15 -2.13 -7.37
N PHE A 96 -7.33 -2.28 -7.93
CA PHE A 96 -8.07 -3.54 -7.89
C PHE A 96 -7.42 -4.53 -8.88
N SER A 97 -6.52 -5.34 -8.36
CA SER A 97 -5.67 -6.28 -9.10
C SER A 97 -5.28 -7.46 -8.23
N PHE A 98 -4.92 -8.57 -8.84
CA PHE A 98 -4.47 -9.78 -8.16
C PHE A 98 -3.40 -9.51 -7.08
N ALA A 99 -2.44 -8.62 -7.35
CA ALA A 99 -1.39 -8.25 -6.40
C ALA A 99 -1.93 -7.71 -5.07
N LYS A 100 -3.00 -6.92 -5.11
CA LYS A 100 -3.58 -6.25 -3.94
C LYS A 100 -4.49 -7.15 -3.10
N ASN A 101 -4.89 -8.32 -3.61
CA ASN A 101 -5.66 -9.32 -2.88
C ASN A 101 -7.03 -8.83 -2.35
N PHE A 102 -7.61 -7.82 -2.99
CA PHE A 102 -8.91 -7.29 -2.54
C PHE A 102 -10.06 -8.24 -2.82
N ASP A 103 -9.88 -9.20 -3.72
CA ASP A 103 -10.80 -10.30 -3.97
C ASP A 103 -10.98 -11.25 -2.76
N ASN A 104 -10.01 -11.33 -1.85
CA ASN A 104 -10.10 -12.08 -0.60
C ASN A 104 -10.60 -11.26 0.60
N VAL A 105 -10.68 -9.94 0.49
CA VAL A 105 -11.18 -9.09 1.59
C VAL A 105 -12.55 -9.50 2.11
N PRO A 106 -13.54 -9.88 1.26
CA PRO A 106 -14.83 -10.35 1.75
C PRO A 106 -14.74 -11.60 2.63
N LEU A 107 -13.85 -12.55 2.33
CA LEU A 107 -13.65 -13.76 3.13
C LEU A 107 -12.94 -13.46 4.45
N ILE A 108 -11.92 -12.60 4.42
CA ILE A 108 -11.23 -12.14 5.64
C ILE A 108 -12.21 -11.38 6.54
N CYS A 109 -13.01 -10.47 5.97
CA CYS A 109 -14.01 -9.70 6.68
C CYS A 109 -15.08 -10.61 7.32
N LYS A 110 -15.55 -11.62 6.59
CA LYS A 110 -16.49 -12.61 7.09
C LYS A 110 -15.94 -13.33 8.33
N SER A 111 -14.70 -13.79 8.28
CA SER A 111 -14.04 -14.44 9.44
C SER A 111 -13.92 -13.49 10.64
N ILE A 112 -13.67 -12.19 10.43
CA ILE A 112 -13.66 -11.18 11.49
C ILE A 112 -15.06 -11.03 12.11
N VAL A 113 -16.11 -10.94 11.28
CA VAL A 113 -17.51 -10.78 11.74
C VAL A 113 -17.98 -12.04 12.48
N GLU A 114 -17.65 -13.23 12.00
CA GLU A 114 -17.97 -14.52 12.66
C GLU A 114 -17.31 -14.65 14.05
N LYS A 115 -16.19 -13.95 14.30
CA LYS A 115 -15.56 -13.83 15.63
C LYS A 115 -16.22 -12.78 16.54
N GLY A 116 -17.39 -12.24 16.12
CA GLY A 116 -18.19 -11.28 16.89
C GLY A 116 -17.67 -9.84 16.85
N ILE A 117 -16.79 -9.51 15.92
CA ILE A 117 -16.26 -8.16 15.76
C ILE A 117 -17.09 -7.36 14.75
N ARG A 118 -17.54 -6.18 15.15
CA ARG A 118 -18.31 -5.28 14.31
C ARG A 118 -17.36 -4.39 13.52
N VAL A 119 -17.25 -4.62 12.24
CA VAL A 119 -16.37 -3.85 11.32
C VAL A 119 -17.10 -3.42 10.07
N LYS A 120 -16.60 -2.36 9.45
CA LYS A 120 -16.85 -2.01 8.05
C LYS A 120 -15.53 -1.79 7.34
N TRP A 121 -15.34 -2.43 6.20
CA TRP A 121 -14.10 -2.36 5.43
C TRP A 121 -14.31 -1.60 4.12
N PHE A 122 -13.63 -0.47 4.01
CA PHE A 122 -13.74 0.44 2.87
C PHE A 122 -12.56 0.25 1.93
N LEU A 123 -12.84 -0.11 0.68
CA LEU A 123 -11.88 -0.32 -0.39
C LEU A 123 -11.88 0.88 -1.33
N ILE A 124 -10.74 1.55 -1.45
CA ILE A 124 -10.57 2.75 -2.27
C ILE A 124 -9.63 2.41 -3.43
N GLY A 125 -10.09 2.62 -4.64
CA GLY A 125 -9.32 2.35 -5.83
C GLY A 125 -10.17 1.97 -7.02
N PHE A 126 -9.51 1.42 -8.04
CA PHE A 126 -10.13 0.93 -9.27
C PHE A 126 -9.20 -0.08 -9.92
N GLY A 127 -9.70 -0.88 -10.84
CA GLY A 127 -8.88 -1.83 -11.59
C GLY A 127 -9.67 -2.95 -12.21
N GLY A 128 -8.96 -3.87 -12.88
CA GLY A 128 -9.58 -4.97 -13.64
C GLY A 128 -10.36 -5.96 -12.78
N ASP A 129 -10.01 -6.08 -11.51
CA ASP A 129 -10.63 -7.05 -10.60
C ASP A 129 -11.88 -6.50 -9.88
N GLU A 130 -12.38 -5.30 -10.23
CA GLU A 130 -13.52 -4.69 -9.54
C GLU A 130 -14.75 -5.60 -9.55
N GLN A 131 -15.09 -6.17 -10.70
CA GLN A 131 -16.24 -7.08 -10.81
C GLN A 131 -16.02 -8.35 -9.98
N LEU A 132 -14.83 -8.92 -10.01
CA LEU A 132 -14.49 -10.07 -9.18
C LEU A 132 -14.67 -9.77 -7.68
N ILE A 133 -14.25 -8.59 -7.21
CA ILE A 133 -14.41 -8.19 -5.80
C ILE A 133 -15.90 -8.08 -5.46
N ARG A 134 -16.72 -7.46 -6.33
CA ARG A 134 -18.19 -7.36 -6.14
C ARG A 134 -18.84 -8.74 -6.06
N ASP A 135 -18.48 -9.66 -6.96
CA ASP A 135 -19.00 -11.02 -6.96
C ASP A 135 -18.62 -11.73 -5.65
N ARG A 136 -17.39 -11.57 -5.17
CA ARG A 136 -16.92 -12.14 -3.90
C ARG A 136 -17.64 -11.55 -2.68
N ILE A 137 -17.99 -10.26 -2.69
CA ILE A 137 -18.80 -9.64 -1.62
C ILE A 137 -20.17 -10.33 -1.56
N THR A 138 -20.82 -10.51 -2.70
CA THR A 138 -22.15 -11.16 -2.79
C THR A 138 -22.08 -12.64 -2.40
N GLU A 139 -21.11 -13.38 -2.92
CA GLU A 139 -20.89 -14.80 -2.56
C GLU A 139 -20.66 -15.00 -1.05
N ALA A 140 -19.90 -14.11 -0.42
CA ALA A 140 -19.61 -14.15 1.00
C ALA A 140 -20.74 -13.58 1.88
N LYS A 141 -21.75 -12.90 1.29
CA LYS A 141 -22.83 -12.15 1.95
C LYS A 141 -22.30 -11.04 2.85
N MET A 142 -21.38 -10.22 2.27
CA MET A 142 -20.68 -9.15 2.99
C MET A 142 -21.05 -7.75 2.50
N GLU A 143 -22.21 -7.57 1.86
CA GLU A 143 -22.67 -6.29 1.29
C GLU A 143 -22.79 -5.18 2.35
N ASP A 144 -23.14 -5.54 3.60
CA ASP A 144 -23.27 -4.60 4.70
C ASP A 144 -21.93 -4.31 5.42
N TYR A 145 -20.84 -4.98 5.03
CA TYR A 145 -19.55 -4.93 5.72
C TYR A 145 -18.40 -4.48 4.83
N VAL A 146 -18.42 -4.76 3.53
CA VAL A 146 -17.35 -4.42 2.59
C VAL A 146 -17.87 -3.48 1.51
N PHE A 147 -17.26 -2.30 1.43
CA PHE A 147 -17.70 -1.20 0.57
C PHE A 147 -16.63 -0.80 -0.43
N LEU A 148 -16.95 -0.84 -1.73
CA LEU A 148 -16.09 -0.30 -2.78
C LEU A 148 -16.43 1.18 -2.98
N LEU A 149 -15.55 2.09 -2.58
CA LEU A 149 -15.76 3.54 -2.73
C LEU A 149 -15.30 4.07 -4.09
N GLY A 150 -14.71 3.19 -4.93
CA GLY A 150 -14.20 3.58 -6.24
C GLY A 150 -12.93 4.42 -6.18
N LYS A 151 -12.54 4.98 -7.32
CA LYS A 151 -11.37 5.85 -7.43
C LYS A 151 -11.63 7.17 -6.72
N LYS A 152 -10.70 7.58 -5.86
CA LYS A 152 -10.67 8.90 -5.24
C LYS A 152 -9.40 9.63 -5.69
N GLU A 153 -9.53 10.91 -6.04
CA GLU A 153 -8.37 11.75 -6.40
C GLU A 153 -7.50 12.03 -5.17
N ASN A 154 -8.14 12.21 -4.01
CA ASN A 154 -7.48 12.36 -2.72
C ASN A 154 -7.93 11.25 -1.78
N PRO A 155 -7.13 10.17 -1.57
CA PRO A 155 -7.49 9.09 -0.65
C PRO A 155 -7.17 9.39 0.82
N TYR A 156 -6.37 10.41 1.11
CA TYR A 156 -5.87 10.67 2.47
C TYR A 156 -6.96 10.97 3.51
N PRO A 157 -8.06 11.69 3.21
CA PRO A 157 -9.16 11.88 4.16
C PRO A 157 -9.79 10.54 4.61
N TYR A 158 -9.91 9.57 3.69
CA TYR A 158 -10.43 8.24 4.00
C TYR A 158 -9.45 7.45 4.88
N MET A 159 -8.16 7.50 4.55
CA MET A 159 -7.11 6.89 5.36
C MET A 159 -7.04 7.51 6.76
N LYS A 160 -7.21 8.83 6.87
CA LYS A 160 -7.27 9.53 8.16
C LYS A 160 -8.50 9.14 8.97
N THR A 161 -9.64 8.93 8.33
CA THR A 161 -10.93 8.62 8.99
C THR A 161 -10.99 7.17 9.47
N CYS A 162 -10.24 6.23 8.89
CA CYS A 162 -10.24 4.84 9.35
C CYS A 162 -9.61 4.68 10.75
N ASP A 163 -9.97 3.60 11.42
CA ASP A 163 -9.38 3.20 12.70
C ASP A 163 -8.11 2.36 12.50
N ILE A 164 -8.10 1.52 11.48
CA ILE A 164 -6.97 0.65 11.12
C ILE A 164 -6.83 0.64 9.59
N TYR A 165 -5.61 0.87 9.11
CA TYR A 165 -5.27 0.71 7.70
C TYR A 165 -4.78 -0.72 7.43
N ILE A 166 -5.33 -1.37 6.41
CA ILE A 166 -4.98 -2.76 6.06
C ILE A 166 -4.46 -2.83 4.62
N GLN A 167 -3.30 -3.45 4.43
CA GLN A 167 -2.76 -3.78 3.11
C GLN A 167 -2.65 -5.29 2.94
N PRO A 168 -3.70 -5.97 2.45
CA PRO A 168 -3.77 -7.44 2.40
C PRO A 168 -3.07 -8.03 1.18
N SER A 169 -2.08 -7.37 0.62
CA SER A 169 -1.45 -7.69 -0.67
C SER A 169 -0.83 -9.09 -0.71
N ARG A 170 -0.86 -9.72 -1.89
CA ARG A 170 -0.09 -10.96 -2.19
C ARG A 170 1.38 -10.63 -2.42
N TYR A 171 1.65 -9.51 -3.06
CA TYR A 171 3.02 -9.00 -3.27
C TYR A 171 3.02 -7.49 -3.49
N GLU A 172 4.11 -6.84 -3.13
CA GLU A 172 4.39 -5.43 -3.32
C GLU A 172 5.88 -5.23 -3.63
N GLY A 173 6.18 -4.24 -4.48
CA GLY A 173 7.56 -3.75 -4.61
C GLY A 173 7.91 -2.84 -3.42
N LYS A 174 7.18 -1.73 -3.31
CA LYS A 174 7.17 -0.83 -2.16
C LYS A 174 5.78 -0.21 -2.02
N ALA A 175 5.07 -0.56 -0.95
CA ALA A 175 3.70 -0.10 -0.73
C ALA A 175 3.70 1.33 -0.20
N VAL A 176 3.66 2.32 -1.09
CA VAL A 176 3.61 3.75 -0.75
C VAL A 176 2.45 4.04 0.21
N THR A 177 1.28 3.46 -0.01
CA THR A 177 0.09 3.64 0.83
C THR A 177 0.28 3.18 2.29
N VAL A 178 1.18 2.23 2.55
CA VAL A 178 1.57 1.83 3.91
C VAL A 178 2.28 2.99 4.61
N ARG A 179 3.27 3.61 3.94
CA ARG A 179 3.97 4.80 4.47
C ARG A 179 3.03 5.97 4.67
N GLU A 180 2.11 6.21 3.73
CA GLU A 180 1.10 7.27 3.84
C GLU A 180 0.19 7.06 5.06
N ALA A 181 -0.22 5.82 5.34
CA ALA A 181 -0.99 5.49 6.55
C ALA A 181 -0.17 5.71 7.84
N GLN A 182 1.11 5.35 7.84
CA GLN A 182 2.03 5.63 8.96
C GLN A 182 2.21 7.13 9.20
N MET A 183 2.35 7.95 8.13
CA MET A 183 2.39 9.42 8.23
C MET A 183 1.13 10.03 8.83
N LEU A 184 -0.02 9.35 8.66
CA LEU A 184 -1.30 9.70 9.27
C LEU A 184 -1.50 9.09 10.66
N CYS A 185 -0.46 8.47 11.23
CA CYS A 185 -0.45 7.81 12.53
C CYS A 185 -1.55 6.76 12.68
N LYS A 186 -1.86 6.03 11.60
CA LYS A 186 -2.82 4.93 11.65
C LYS A 186 -2.15 3.63 12.04
N PRO A 187 -2.73 2.83 12.95
CA PRO A 187 -2.31 1.44 13.07
C PRO A 187 -2.38 0.75 11.72
N VAL A 188 -1.27 0.16 11.29
CA VAL A 188 -1.14 -0.48 9.99
C VAL A 188 -1.05 -1.99 10.17
N VAL A 189 -1.81 -2.74 9.37
CA VAL A 189 -1.69 -4.20 9.26
C VAL A 189 -1.38 -4.53 7.81
N ILE A 190 -0.32 -5.30 7.57
CA ILE A 190 0.02 -5.81 6.23
C ILE A 190 0.15 -7.33 6.27
N THR A 191 -0.09 -7.99 5.16
CA THR A 191 0.22 -9.41 5.01
C THR A 191 1.72 -9.63 4.82
N ASN A 192 2.20 -10.85 5.12
CA ASN A 192 3.60 -11.24 5.04
C ASN A 192 4.08 -11.51 3.60
N PHE A 193 3.81 -10.59 2.68
CA PHE A 193 4.38 -10.68 1.32
C PHE A 193 5.92 -10.57 1.36
N PRO A 194 6.65 -11.00 0.31
CA PRO A 194 8.12 -11.15 0.35
C PRO A 194 8.91 -9.91 0.81
N THR A 195 8.39 -8.69 0.54
CA THR A 195 9.04 -7.44 0.94
C THR A 195 8.44 -6.81 2.21
N ALA A 196 7.55 -7.49 2.94
CA ALA A 196 6.81 -6.94 4.09
C ALA A 196 7.75 -6.36 5.17
N CYS A 197 8.80 -7.08 5.55
CA CYS A 197 9.77 -6.63 6.55
C CYS A 197 10.60 -5.41 6.12
N SER A 198 10.60 -5.05 4.83
CA SER A 198 11.19 -3.80 4.36
C SER A 198 10.21 -2.62 4.39
N GLN A 199 8.92 -2.89 4.60
CA GLN A 199 7.87 -1.88 4.66
C GLN A 199 7.66 -1.36 6.08
N LEU A 200 7.71 -2.25 7.07
CA LEU A 200 7.53 -1.92 8.48
C LEU A 200 8.27 -2.91 9.39
N THR A 201 8.44 -2.53 10.63
CA THR A 201 8.96 -3.39 11.71
C THR A 201 7.79 -3.94 12.52
N ASP A 202 7.58 -5.25 12.46
CA ASP A 202 6.46 -5.92 13.12
C ASP A 202 6.41 -5.63 14.62
N GLY A 203 5.23 -5.28 15.12
CA GLY A 203 5.00 -4.91 16.52
C GLY A 203 5.48 -3.53 16.93
N VAL A 204 6.13 -2.75 16.03
CA VAL A 204 6.72 -1.43 16.32
C VAL A 204 5.98 -0.33 15.59
N ASP A 205 5.96 -0.35 14.26
CA ASP A 205 5.31 0.68 13.44
C ASP A 205 4.20 0.12 12.53
N GLY A 206 3.79 -1.12 12.79
CA GLY A 206 2.70 -1.86 12.20
C GLY A 206 2.73 -3.33 12.58
N ILE A 207 1.82 -4.11 12.02
CA ILE A 207 1.70 -5.55 12.28
C ILE A 207 1.77 -6.31 10.96
N ILE A 208 2.56 -7.38 10.94
CA ILE A 208 2.64 -8.32 9.81
C ILE A 208 1.82 -9.56 10.16
N VAL A 209 0.84 -9.89 9.32
CA VAL A 209 -0.04 -11.05 9.50
C VAL A 209 0.15 -12.06 8.37
N PRO A 210 -0.18 -13.34 8.57
CA PRO A 210 -0.16 -14.33 7.48
C PRO A 210 -1.08 -13.93 6.32
N LEU A 211 -0.75 -14.42 5.11
CA LEU A 211 -1.54 -14.14 3.89
C LEU A 211 -2.85 -14.94 3.85
N GLU A 212 -2.91 -16.09 4.51
CA GLU A 212 -4.10 -16.92 4.57
C GLU A 212 -5.28 -16.18 5.23
N ASN A 213 -6.46 -16.30 4.65
CA ASN A 213 -7.63 -15.49 5.03
C ASN A 213 -7.96 -15.60 6.52
N GLU A 214 -7.99 -16.82 7.09
CA GLU A 214 -8.33 -17.03 8.51
C GLU A 214 -7.25 -16.46 9.43
N ALA A 215 -5.99 -16.77 9.17
CA ALA A 215 -4.87 -16.28 9.98
C ALA A 215 -4.69 -14.74 9.85
N CYS A 216 -4.97 -14.19 8.66
CA CYS A 216 -5.03 -12.74 8.45
C CYS A 216 -6.13 -12.11 9.31
N ALA A 217 -7.34 -12.69 9.29
CA ALA A 217 -8.46 -12.24 10.11
C ALA A 217 -8.13 -12.29 11.62
N GLU A 218 -7.49 -13.36 12.09
CA GLU A 218 -7.05 -13.48 13.49
C GLU A 218 -6.05 -12.39 13.88
N GLY A 219 -5.09 -12.11 13.01
CA GLY A 219 -4.13 -11.02 13.23
C GLY A 219 -4.81 -9.65 13.31
N ILE A 220 -5.76 -9.37 12.41
CA ILE A 220 -6.54 -8.13 12.43
C ILE A 220 -7.39 -8.04 13.71
N VAL A 221 -8.07 -9.13 14.10
CA VAL A 221 -8.87 -9.18 15.33
C VAL A 221 -8.01 -8.92 16.57
N LYS A 222 -6.79 -9.45 16.62
CA LYS A 222 -5.85 -9.16 17.70
C LYS A 222 -5.58 -7.65 17.80
N VAL A 223 -5.27 -6.99 16.69
CA VAL A 223 -5.03 -5.54 16.66
C VAL A 223 -6.31 -4.77 17.08
N ILE A 224 -7.49 -5.21 16.66
CA ILE A 224 -8.76 -4.57 17.05
C ILE A 224 -9.02 -4.69 18.56
N LYS A 225 -8.77 -5.85 19.15
CA LYS A 225 -9.05 -6.12 20.59
C LYS A 225 -7.99 -5.53 21.51
N ASP A 226 -6.74 -5.47 21.06
CA ASP A 226 -5.62 -5.00 21.86
C ASP A 226 -5.46 -3.48 21.77
N HIS A 227 -6.12 -2.79 22.70
CA HIS A 227 -6.07 -1.32 22.77
C HIS A 227 -4.66 -0.82 23.10
N GLU A 228 -3.91 -1.50 23.98
CA GLU A 228 -2.56 -1.10 24.37
C GLU A 228 -1.60 -1.19 23.18
N LEU A 229 -1.69 -2.28 22.41
CA LEU A 229 -0.92 -2.43 21.16
C LEU A 229 -1.23 -1.28 20.19
N ARG A 230 -2.52 -0.97 19.94
CA ARG A 230 -2.86 0.15 19.05
C ARG A 230 -2.29 1.48 19.54
N GLN A 231 -2.39 1.76 20.85
CA GLN A 231 -1.85 2.99 21.40
C GLN A 231 -0.31 3.06 21.28
N SER A 232 0.39 1.94 21.49
CA SER A 232 1.85 1.89 21.32
C SER A 232 2.26 2.13 19.86
N LEU A 233 1.55 1.53 18.89
CA LEU A 233 1.79 1.79 17.47
C LEU A 233 1.58 3.27 17.13
N ILE A 234 0.45 3.86 17.57
CA ILE A 234 0.15 5.28 17.32
C ILE A 234 1.22 6.19 17.96
N ALA A 235 1.60 5.93 19.20
CA ALA A 235 2.63 6.72 19.89
C ALA A 235 3.99 6.65 19.16
N TYR A 236 4.37 5.47 18.69
CA TYR A 236 5.56 5.31 17.89
C TYR A 236 5.49 6.12 16.59
N LEU A 237 4.38 6.00 15.85
CA LEU A 237 4.17 6.72 14.59
C LEU A 237 4.15 8.25 14.77
N GLN A 238 3.64 8.75 15.90
CA GLN A 238 3.64 10.18 16.23
C GLN A 238 5.05 10.71 16.53
N ALA A 239 5.92 9.86 17.07
CA ALA A 239 7.29 10.22 17.44
C ALA A 239 8.29 10.11 16.28
N HIS A 240 7.88 9.51 15.14
CA HIS A 240 8.78 9.23 14.01
C HIS A 240 8.29 9.94 12.73
N ASP A 241 9.24 10.46 11.98
CA ASP A 241 8.98 11.01 10.65
C ASP A 241 9.26 9.93 9.59
N TYR A 242 8.30 9.74 8.69
CA TYR A 242 8.38 8.78 7.59
C TYR A 242 8.66 9.46 6.24
N GLY A 243 9.00 10.75 6.25
CA GLY A 243 9.40 11.50 5.06
C GLY A 243 10.76 11.06 4.53
N ASN A 244 10.93 11.22 3.24
CA ASN A 244 12.21 10.99 2.57
C ASN A 244 12.47 12.06 1.50
N GLU A 245 12.10 13.30 1.78
CA GLU A 245 12.25 14.43 0.86
C GLU A 245 13.70 14.63 0.44
N VAL A 246 14.66 14.17 1.25
CA VAL A 246 16.10 14.12 0.91
C VAL A 246 16.39 13.31 -0.38
N GLU A 247 15.51 12.40 -0.77
CA GLU A 247 15.64 11.66 -2.05
C GLU A 247 15.65 12.59 -3.27
N VAL A 248 15.02 13.78 -3.17
CA VAL A 248 15.05 14.81 -4.22
C VAL A 248 16.48 15.24 -4.54
N GLU A 249 17.35 15.35 -3.54
CA GLU A 249 18.74 15.79 -3.73
C GLU A 249 19.51 14.83 -4.62
N LYS A 250 19.20 13.52 -4.57
CA LYS A 250 19.83 12.53 -5.45
C LYS A 250 19.58 12.84 -6.93
N ILE A 251 18.42 13.39 -7.27
CA ILE A 251 18.08 13.77 -8.65
C ILE A 251 18.95 14.94 -9.12
N TYR A 252 19.19 15.94 -8.26
CA TYR A 252 20.02 17.08 -8.58
C TYR A 252 21.50 16.74 -8.71
N HIS A 253 21.95 15.64 -8.10
CA HIS A 253 23.33 15.15 -8.18
C HIS A 253 23.59 14.26 -9.40
N LEU A 254 22.57 13.90 -10.20
CA LEU A 254 22.75 13.20 -11.47
C LEU A 254 23.39 14.16 -12.51
N LYS A 255 24.66 13.92 -12.86
CA LYS A 255 25.45 14.77 -13.75
C LYS A 255 25.26 14.45 -15.23
#